data_88ab8916626f1ca20b1ae37e1c1530c5
#
_entry.id   88ab8916626f1ca20b1ae37e1c1530c5
#
_cell.length_a   1.000
_cell.length_b   1.000
_cell.length_c   1.000
_cell.angle_alpha   90.00
_cell.angle_beta   90.00
_cell.angle_gamma   90.00
#
_symmetry.space_group_name_H-M   'P 1'
#
loop_
_entity.id
_entity.type
_entity.pdbx_description
1 polymer ?
#
loop_
_entity_poly.entity_id
_entity_poly.type
_entity_poly.pdbx_seq_one_letter_code
_entity_poly.pdbx_strand_id
1 'polypeptide(L)'
;HRLAKRKEVELEEIAKEPIILLNKNTGIRLMLDKIFEKANIKPNIAFEAEECNAVTAFVSSKLGIAILPMVPSIDENKVSILRIKSPVCRRTLYLSWVEDRFMPTPVEKFKGLVIEKFALNNKLELL
;
A
#
# COMPACT_ATOMS: atom_id res chain seq x y z
N HIS A 1 -18.76 -7.64 4.84
CA HIS A 1 -18.88 -6.53 3.88
C HIS A 1 -19.33 -7.06 2.50
N ARG A 2 -20.14 -6.28 1.77
CA ARG A 2 -20.68 -6.70 0.45
C ARG A 2 -19.59 -7.05 -0.59
N LEU A 3 -18.43 -6.41 -0.50
CA LEU A 3 -17.30 -6.65 -1.40
C LEU A 3 -16.44 -7.86 -0.98
N ALA A 4 -16.54 -8.36 0.23
CA ALA A 4 -15.60 -9.34 0.81
C ALA A 4 -15.50 -10.67 0.06
N LYS A 5 -16.53 -11.04 -0.72
CA LYS A 5 -16.54 -12.28 -1.53
C LYS A 5 -15.91 -12.11 -2.91
N ARG A 6 -15.53 -10.90 -3.28
CA ARG A 6 -14.93 -10.60 -4.59
C ARG A 6 -13.42 -10.77 -4.52
N LYS A 7 -12.79 -10.95 -5.66
CA LYS A 7 -11.33 -10.97 -5.79
C LYS A 7 -10.78 -9.61 -6.25
N GLU A 8 -11.61 -8.86 -6.97
CA GLU A 8 -11.24 -7.57 -7.57
C GLU A 8 -12.38 -6.56 -7.41
N VAL A 9 -12.02 -5.29 -7.44
CA VAL A 9 -12.94 -4.16 -7.28
C VAL A 9 -12.44 -2.97 -8.10
N GLU A 10 -13.38 -2.18 -8.63
CA GLU A 10 -13.05 -0.90 -9.28
C GLU A 10 -12.91 0.22 -8.24
N LEU A 11 -12.08 1.22 -8.55
CA LEU A 11 -11.83 2.33 -7.63
C LEU A 11 -13.10 3.13 -7.33
N GLU A 12 -13.98 3.29 -8.30
CA GLU A 12 -15.26 3.99 -8.18
C GLU A 12 -16.21 3.30 -7.20
N GLU A 13 -16.13 1.99 -7.08
CA GLU A 13 -16.93 1.23 -6.12
C GLU A 13 -16.40 1.41 -4.69
N ILE A 14 -15.07 1.47 -4.54
CA ILE A 14 -14.38 1.72 -3.27
C ILE A 14 -14.75 3.12 -2.75
N ALA A 15 -14.72 4.11 -3.62
CA ALA A 15 -14.92 5.51 -3.25
C ALA A 15 -16.31 5.81 -2.64
N LYS A 16 -17.28 4.93 -2.87
CA LYS A 16 -18.64 5.04 -2.30
C LYS A 16 -18.74 4.52 -0.87
N GLU A 17 -17.74 3.74 -0.44
CA GLU A 17 -17.70 3.18 0.91
C GLU A 17 -16.99 4.14 1.89
N PRO A 18 -17.23 4.01 3.21
CA PRO A 18 -16.39 4.66 4.20
C PRO A 18 -14.96 4.14 4.10
N ILE A 19 -14.00 5.01 3.74
CA ILE A 19 -12.61 4.63 3.54
C ILE A 19 -11.78 5.07 4.74
N ILE A 20 -10.91 4.17 5.19
CA ILE A 20 -9.90 4.42 6.20
C ILE A 20 -8.56 4.53 5.48
N LEU A 21 -7.89 5.65 5.62
CA LEU A 21 -6.61 5.92 4.97
C LEU A 21 -5.49 6.19 5.97
N LEU A 22 -4.26 6.08 5.51
CA LEU A 22 -3.13 6.64 6.24
C LEU A 22 -3.19 8.18 6.20
N ASN A 23 -2.62 8.81 7.21
CA ASN A 23 -2.59 10.27 7.31
C ASN A 23 -1.83 10.91 6.12
N LYS A 24 -2.04 12.21 5.90
CA LYS A 24 -1.54 12.95 4.73
C LYS A 24 -0.01 13.03 4.61
N ASN A 25 0.72 12.72 5.68
CA ASN A 25 2.18 12.80 5.70
C ASN A 25 2.87 11.52 5.20
N THR A 26 2.10 10.51 4.77
CA THR A 26 2.66 9.26 4.26
C THR A 26 2.76 9.24 2.74
N GLY A 27 3.85 8.65 2.22
CA GLY A 27 4.02 8.50 0.76
C GLY A 27 2.90 7.68 0.10
N ILE A 28 2.29 6.75 0.84
CA ILE A 28 1.15 5.96 0.38
C ILE A 28 -0.07 6.85 0.18
N ARG A 29 -0.37 7.71 1.15
CA ARG A 29 -1.49 8.64 1.05
C ARG A 29 -1.32 9.63 -0.10
N LEU A 30 -0.14 10.21 -0.26
CA LEU A 30 0.17 11.11 -1.39
C LEU A 30 -0.02 10.41 -2.75
N MET A 31 0.34 9.13 -2.84
CA MET A 31 0.11 8.34 -4.05
C MET A 31 -1.40 8.12 -4.29
N LEU A 32 -2.15 7.75 -3.26
CA LEU A 32 -3.59 7.50 -3.37
C LEU A 32 -4.36 8.77 -3.72
N ASP A 33 -4.02 9.90 -3.11
CA ASP A 33 -4.65 11.20 -3.43
C ASP A 33 -4.48 11.54 -4.91
N LYS A 34 -3.27 11.32 -5.49
CA LYS A 34 -3.03 11.49 -6.93
C LYS A 34 -3.82 10.51 -7.80
N ILE A 35 -4.03 9.29 -7.35
CA ILE A 35 -4.83 8.28 -8.07
C ILE A 35 -6.30 8.71 -8.09
N PHE A 36 -6.85 9.12 -6.95
CA PHE A 36 -8.22 9.63 -6.85
C PHE A 36 -8.42 10.90 -7.69
N GLU A 37 -7.47 11.82 -7.64
CA GLU A 37 -7.49 13.05 -8.44
C GLU A 37 -7.52 12.75 -9.94
N LYS A 38 -6.60 11.90 -10.43
CA LYS A 38 -6.54 11.49 -11.84
C LYS A 38 -7.80 10.78 -12.33
N ALA A 39 -8.45 10.02 -11.45
CA ALA A 39 -9.71 9.35 -11.74
C ALA A 39 -10.93 10.29 -11.60
N ASN A 40 -10.72 11.54 -11.17
CA ASN A 40 -11.79 12.49 -10.85
C ASN A 40 -12.78 11.94 -9.81
N ILE A 41 -12.26 11.23 -8.81
CA ILE A 41 -13.02 10.59 -7.74
C ILE A 41 -12.75 11.31 -6.42
N LYS A 42 -13.81 11.64 -5.68
CA LYS A 42 -13.71 12.14 -4.32
C LYS A 42 -14.01 11.01 -3.33
N PRO A 43 -13.00 10.47 -2.62
CA PRO A 43 -13.22 9.40 -1.67
C PRO A 43 -13.99 9.87 -0.44
N ASN A 44 -14.82 8.98 0.12
CA ASN A 44 -15.50 9.20 1.39
C ASN A 44 -14.57 8.78 2.56
N ILE A 45 -13.67 9.66 2.98
CA ILE A 45 -12.71 9.38 4.05
C ILE A 45 -13.42 9.46 5.40
N ALA A 46 -13.59 8.30 6.05
CA ALA A 46 -14.23 8.18 7.36
C ALA A 46 -13.22 8.34 8.52
N PHE A 47 -12.03 7.77 8.36
CA PHE A 47 -10.97 7.81 9.38
C PHE A 47 -9.59 7.95 8.74
N GLU A 48 -8.67 8.52 9.51
CA GLU A 48 -7.24 8.56 9.18
C GLU A 48 -6.44 7.96 10.33
N ALA A 49 -5.36 7.24 10.02
CA ALA A 49 -4.45 6.65 11.00
C ALA A 49 -3.00 6.80 10.57
N GLU A 50 -2.07 6.64 11.50
CA GLU A 50 -0.64 6.81 11.22
C GLU A 50 0.00 5.55 10.65
N GLU A 51 -0.49 4.38 11.07
CA GLU A 51 0.13 3.09 10.77
C GLU A 51 -0.83 2.09 10.12
N CYS A 52 -0.28 1.20 9.27
CA CYS A 52 -1.06 0.16 8.61
C CYS A 52 -1.80 -0.75 9.60
N ASN A 53 -1.18 -1.07 10.75
CA ASN A 53 -1.80 -1.93 11.76
C ASN A 53 -3.05 -1.27 12.38
N ALA A 54 -3.01 0.04 12.64
CA ALA A 54 -4.17 0.78 13.13
C ALA A 54 -5.30 0.80 12.09
N VAL A 55 -4.96 1.03 10.82
CA VAL A 55 -5.93 0.97 9.71
C VAL A 55 -6.56 -0.42 9.63
N THR A 56 -5.76 -1.50 9.71
CA THR A 56 -6.26 -2.88 9.68
C THR A 56 -7.18 -3.19 10.86
N ALA A 57 -6.86 -2.67 12.06
CA ALA A 57 -7.71 -2.82 13.24
C ALA A 57 -9.08 -2.15 13.05
N PHE A 58 -9.13 -0.95 12.46
CA PHE A 58 -10.38 -0.28 12.14
C PHE A 58 -11.22 -1.05 11.11
N VAL A 59 -10.58 -1.61 10.07
CA VAL A 59 -11.27 -2.45 9.08
C VAL A 59 -11.83 -3.71 9.74
N SER A 60 -11.06 -4.40 10.58
CA SER A 60 -11.51 -5.60 11.28
C SER A 60 -12.66 -5.31 12.27
N SER A 61 -12.72 -4.09 12.78
CA SER A 61 -13.83 -3.57 13.60
C SER A 61 -15.04 -3.11 12.77
N LYS A 62 -15.04 -3.35 11.46
CA LYS A 62 -16.14 -3.02 10.52
C LYS A 62 -16.44 -1.53 10.39
N LEU A 63 -15.46 -0.66 10.65
CA LEU A 63 -15.62 0.80 10.54
C LEU A 63 -15.54 1.31 9.10
N GLY A 64 -15.09 0.48 8.16
CA GLY A 64 -14.96 0.81 6.76
C GLY A 64 -14.05 -0.14 6.01
N ILE A 65 -13.60 0.30 4.85
CA ILE A 65 -12.61 -0.40 4.02
C ILE A 65 -11.32 0.43 3.97
N ALA A 66 -10.21 -0.18 3.53
CA ALA A 66 -8.94 0.54 3.41
C ALA A 66 -8.24 0.20 2.10
N ILE A 67 -7.36 1.10 1.66
CA ILE A 67 -6.39 0.85 0.60
C ILE A 67 -5.01 0.93 1.22
N LEU A 68 -4.35 -0.23 1.29
CA LEU A 68 -3.03 -0.38 1.89
C LEU A 68 -2.10 -1.15 0.95
N PRO A 69 -0.78 -0.99 1.06
CA PRO A 69 0.15 -1.93 0.44
C PRO A 69 -0.03 -3.31 1.08
N MET A 70 0.24 -4.36 0.32
CA MET A 70 0.30 -5.70 0.90
C MET A 70 1.41 -5.73 1.96
N VAL A 71 1.03 -6.03 3.21
CA VAL A 71 1.97 -6.22 4.32
C VAL A 71 1.79 -7.61 4.92
N PRO A 72 2.89 -8.31 5.27
CA PRO A 72 2.82 -9.69 5.75
C PRO A 72 2.03 -9.88 7.06
N SER A 73 1.81 -8.80 7.82
CA SER A 73 1.12 -8.83 9.12
C SER A 73 -0.40 -8.77 9.04
N ILE A 74 -1.00 -8.77 7.84
CA ILE A 74 -2.46 -8.75 7.71
C ILE A 74 -3.03 -10.12 8.06
N ASP A 75 -3.93 -10.15 9.03
CA ASP A 75 -4.67 -11.36 9.43
C ASP A 75 -5.87 -11.56 8.49
N GLU A 76 -5.70 -12.43 7.49
CA GLU A 76 -6.73 -12.72 6.49
C GLU A 76 -7.97 -13.42 7.07
N ASN A 77 -7.93 -13.90 8.31
CA ASN A 77 -9.13 -14.41 9.00
C ASN A 77 -10.06 -13.27 9.45
N LYS A 78 -9.52 -12.05 9.60
CA LYS A 78 -10.27 -10.89 10.08
C LYS A 78 -10.69 -9.93 8.97
N VAL A 79 -9.96 -9.92 7.87
CA VAL A 79 -10.21 -9.01 6.74
C VAL A 79 -10.12 -9.75 5.42
N SER A 80 -10.86 -9.29 4.42
CA SER A 80 -10.75 -9.79 3.05
C SER A 80 -9.88 -8.86 2.22
N ILE A 81 -8.94 -9.43 1.46
CA ILE A 81 -8.03 -8.69 0.60
C ILE A 81 -8.52 -8.78 -0.83
N LEU A 82 -8.68 -7.63 -1.48
CA LEU A 82 -9.13 -7.50 -2.86
C LEU A 82 -8.10 -6.71 -3.67
N ARG A 83 -7.99 -7.00 -4.95
CA ARG A 83 -7.19 -6.19 -5.87
C ARG A 83 -8.01 -5.05 -6.44
N ILE A 84 -7.40 -3.88 -6.59
CA ILE A 84 -7.98 -2.79 -7.40
C ILE A 84 -7.65 -3.10 -8.85
N LYS A 85 -8.68 -3.28 -9.68
CA LYS A 85 -8.53 -3.64 -11.08
C LYS A 85 -8.09 -2.46 -11.92
N SER A 86 -8.71 -1.31 -11.72
CA SER A 86 -8.41 -0.07 -12.42
C SER A 86 -8.64 1.14 -11.51
N PRO A 87 -7.75 2.16 -11.55
CA PRO A 87 -6.43 2.15 -12.16
C PRO A 87 -5.46 1.20 -11.45
N VAL A 88 -4.42 0.75 -12.14
CA VAL A 88 -3.40 -0.10 -11.50
C VAL A 88 -2.64 0.72 -10.45
N CYS A 89 -2.78 0.33 -9.19
CA CYS A 89 -2.10 0.97 -8.06
C CYS A 89 -0.74 0.29 -7.84
N ARG A 90 0.34 0.92 -8.32
CA ARG A 90 1.71 0.41 -8.14
C ARG A 90 2.53 1.37 -7.29
N ARG A 91 3.37 0.81 -6.43
CA ARG A 91 4.35 1.54 -5.64
C ARG A 91 5.75 1.07 -6.02
N THR A 92 6.64 2.01 -6.32
CA THR A 92 8.05 1.74 -6.53
C THR A 92 8.83 2.08 -5.27
N LEU A 93 9.69 1.17 -4.82
CA LEU A 93 10.65 1.41 -3.76
C LEU A 93 12.03 1.55 -4.39
N TYR A 94 12.82 2.50 -3.92
CA TYR A 94 14.16 2.77 -4.39
C TYR A 94 15.18 2.48 -3.30
N LEU A 95 16.26 1.80 -3.66
CA LEU A 95 17.48 1.77 -2.88
C LEU A 95 18.41 2.84 -3.44
N SER A 96 18.76 3.82 -2.63
CA SER A 96 19.61 4.94 -3.04
C SER A 96 20.82 5.08 -2.12
N TRP A 97 21.95 5.44 -2.69
CA TRP A 97 23.19 5.71 -1.95
C TRP A 97 23.96 6.83 -2.65
N VAL A 98 24.89 7.44 -1.92
CA VAL A 98 25.80 8.44 -2.49
C VAL A 98 27.03 7.70 -3.01
N GLU A 99 27.35 7.90 -4.28
CA GLU A 99 28.57 7.38 -4.91
C GLU A 99 29.80 8.07 -4.28
N ASP A 100 30.92 7.40 -4.23
CA ASP A 100 32.20 7.89 -3.66
C ASP A 100 32.17 8.24 -2.16
N ARG A 101 31.11 7.94 -1.45
CA ARG A 101 31.08 8.08 0.00
C ARG A 101 31.47 6.77 0.69
N PHE A 102 32.35 6.86 1.71
CA PHE A 102 32.69 5.72 2.55
C PHE A 102 31.43 5.03 3.07
N MET A 103 31.34 3.74 2.82
CA MET A 103 30.23 2.90 3.26
C MET A 103 30.75 1.86 4.25
N PRO A 104 30.24 1.82 5.49
CA PRO A 104 30.62 0.79 6.46
C PRO A 104 30.30 -0.60 5.95
N THR A 105 31.14 -1.59 6.24
CA THR A 105 31.00 -2.96 5.77
C THR A 105 29.61 -3.59 5.96
N PRO A 106 28.89 -3.38 7.10
CA PRO A 106 27.52 -3.91 7.23
C PRO A 106 26.55 -3.31 6.22
N VAL A 107 26.68 -2.00 5.92
CA VAL A 107 25.81 -1.30 4.96
C VAL A 107 26.11 -1.77 3.55
N GLU A 108 27.38 -1.99 3.21
CA GLU A 108 27.83 -2.51 1.93
C GLU A 108 27.30 -3.94 1.68
N LYS A 109 27.39 -4.80 2.70
CA LYS A 109 26.82 -6.15 2.67
C LYS A 109 25.29 -6.14 2.51
N PHE A 110 24.60 -5.25 3.22
CA PHE A 110 23.15 -5.09 3.09
C PHE A 110 22.78 -4.62 1.67
N LYS A 111 23.48 -3.62 1.12
CA LYS A 111 23.30 -3.16 -0.26
C LYS A 111 23.47 -4.32 -1.25
N GLY A 112 24.56 -5.08 -1.11
CA GLY A 112 24.82 -6.23 -1.96
C GLY A 112 23.71 -7.29 -1.89
N LEU A 113 23.26 -7.63 -0.67
CA LEU A 113 22.16 -8.58 -0.47
C LEU A 113 20.86 -8.12 -1.12
N VAL A 114 20.52 -6.84 -0.99
CA VAL A 114 19.31 -6.27 -1.60
C VAL A 114 19.44 -6.33 -3.13
N ILE A 115 20.57 -5.91 -3.70
CA ILE A 115 20.78 -5.94 -5.14
C ILE A 115 20.69 -7.38 -5.65
N GLU A 116 21.38 -8.33 -5.02
CA GLU A 116 21.35 -9.75 -5.42
C GLU A 116 19.93 -10.30 -5.37
N LYS A 117 19.22 -10.10 -4.25
CA LYS A 117 17.87 -10.65 -4.04
C LYS A 117 16.84 -10.07 -5.00
N PHE A 118 16.95 -8.79 -5.36
CA PHE A 118 15.95 -8.10 -6.17
C PHE A 118 16.35 -7.95 -7.64
N ALA A 119 17.67 -7.96 -8.00
CA ALA A 119 18.10 -7.97 -9.39
C ALA A 119 17.87 -9.34 -10.07
N LEU A 120 17.99 -10.44 -9.33
CA LEU A 120 17.67 -11.78 -9.83
C LEU A 120 16.16 -12.01 -10.00
N ASN A 121 15.35 -11.27 -9.26
CA ASN A 121 13.89 -11.29 -9.35
C ASN A 121 13.38 -10.06 -10.12
N ASN A 122 13.63 -10.00 -11.44
CA ASN A 122 12.98 -9.03 -12.34
C ASN A 122 11.43 -9.09 -12.32
N LYS A 123 10.84 -9.67 -11.27
CA LYS A 123 9.42 -9.92 -11.03
C LYS A 123 8.97 -9.58 -9.62
N LEU A 124 9.69 -8.76 -8.86
CA LEU A 124 9.08 -8.19 -7.67
C LEU A 124 8.21 -6.99 -8.07
N GLU A 125 7.09 -7.29 -8.69
CA GLU A 125 5.91 -6.48 -8.57
C GLU A 125 5.47 -6.57 -7.11
N LEU A 126 6.01 -5.70 -6.27
CA LEU A 126 5.40 -5.41 -4.98
C LEU A 126 4.12 -4.66 -5.29
N LEU A 127 3.06 -5.41 -5.38
CA LEU A 127 1.68 -4.94 -5.46
C LEU A 127 1.29 -4.23 -4.17
#